data_653524d33242ba6117f38c4c3526ffba
#
_entry.id   653524d33242ba6117f38c4c3526ffba
#
_cell.length_a   1.000
_cell.length_b   1.000
_cell.length_c   1.000
_cell.angle_alpha   90.00
_cell.angle_beta   90.00
_cell.angle_gamma   90.00
#
_symmetry.space_group_name_H-M   'P 1'
#
loop_
_entity.id
_entity.type
_entity.pdbx_description
1 polymer ?
#
loop_
_entity_poly.entity_id
_entity_poly.type
_entity_poly.pdbx_seq_one_letter_code
_entity_poly.pdbx_strand_id
1 'polypeptide(L)'
;QWMDKNWLNDSAYLKLDGRPVVLVFGPQYFNRSHWAQITTGLMSDPQLFGLPHVWQESGMNGKFGWPPVTGGQIIPPSIWRKYLDNLQKSDSTLFISVAFPAFHDIYQTAGVHDSYGFIDNRGGQTFIETFDLSWQSNSTIIQVATWNDYGEGTAIEPTTDSGYFYLEIIQRYTDKKSIFNSGDLRLPISLYQLRKESTISSKYSTVLDQATTLLFDGQCKLASQMITPLIALLDKATPPD
;
A
#
# COMPACT_ATOMS: atom_id res chain seq x y z
N GLN A 1 -16.56 -0.17 18.28
CA GLN A 1 -16.11 -0.66 19.60
C GLN A 1 -15.06 -1.77 19.48
N TRP A 2 -15.23 -2.79 18.58
CA TRP A 2 -14.24 -3.87 18.44
C TRP A 2 -12.87 -3.35 17.97
N MET A 3 -12.83 -2.52 16.92
CA MET A 3 -11.59 -1.89 16.43
C MET A 3 -10.96 -1.00 17.50
N ASP A 4 -11.78 -0.23 18.22
CA ASP A 4 -11.33 0.66 19.29
C ASP A 4 -10.61 -0.10 20.41
N LYS A 5 -11.15 -1.27 20.77
CA LYS A 5 -10.56 -2.16 21.78
C LYS A 5 -9.30 -2.87 21.32
N ASN A 6 -9.24 -3.29 20.03
CA ASN A 6 -8.24 -4.25 19.58
C ASN A 6 -7.15 -3.63 18.67
N TRP A 7 -7.44 -2.49 18.00
CA TRP A 7 -6.53 -1.91 17.01
C TRP A 7 -6.20 -0.43 17.23
N LEU A 8 -7.21 0.43 17.38
CA LEU A 8 -7.01 1.88 17.29
C LEU A 8 -6.08 2.44 18.37
N ASN A 9 -5.96 1.76 19.50
CA ASN A 9 -5.08 2.15 20.59
C ASN A 9 -3.69 1.52 20.51
N ASP A 10 -3.46 0.57 19.59
CA ASP A 10 -2.16 -0.06 19.41
C ASP A 10 -1.10 0.98 19.03
N SER A 11 0.13 0.78 19.53
CA SER A 11 1.26 1.68 19.24
C SER A 11 1.69 1.61 17.76
N ALA A 12 1.46 0.50 17.08
CA ALA A 12 1.74 0.30 15.67
C ALA A 12 0.65 0.84 14.74
N TYR A 13 -0.54 1.23 15.30
CA TYR A 13 -1.63 1.76 14.48
C TYR A 13 -1.30 3.18 13.99
N LEU A 14 -1.56 3.44 12.70
CA LEU A 14 -1.31 4.75 12.09
C LEU A 14 -2.13 5.84 12.76
N LYS A 15 -1.46 6.89 13.24
CA LYS A 15 -2.09 8.05 13.87
C LYS A 15 -1.64 9.34 13.19
N LEU A 16 -2.56 10.28 13.05
CA LEU A 16 -2.29 11.65 12.61
C LEU A 16 -2.71 12.58 13.75
N ASP A 17 -1.79 13.43 14.22
CA ASP A 17 -2.00 14.29 15.38
C ASP A 17 -2.50 13.55 16.63
N GLY A 18 -1.97 12.34 16.85
CA GLY A 18 -2.33 11.47 17.98
C GLY A 18 -3.66 10.72 17.82
N ARG A 19 -4.42 10.95 16.76
CA ARG A 19 -5.72 10.33 16.49
C ARG A 19 -5.57 9.19 15.47
N PRO A 20 -6.19 8.02 15.69
CA PRO A 20 -6.14 6.91 14.74
C PRO A 20 -6.75 7.29 13.37
N VAL A 21 -6.11 6.89 12.29
CA VAL A 21 -6.58 7.14 10.92
C VAL A 21 -7.44 5.98 10.45
N VAL A 22 -8.67 6.26 10.00
CA VAL A 22 -9.57 5.26 9.43
C VAL A 22 -10.07 5.72 8.07
N LEU A 23 -9.78 4.95 7.03
CA LEU A 23 -10.28 5.19 5.68
C LEU A 23 -11.58 4.41 5.47
N VAL A 24 -12.63 5.11 5.05
CA VAL A 24 -13.95 4.54 4.81
C VAL A 24 -14.28 4.68 3.34
N PHE A 25 -14.24 3.56 2.60
CA PHE A 25 -14.40 3.57 1.14
C PHE A 25 -15.83 3.94 0.71
N GLY A 26 -16.85 3.47 1.42
CA GLY A 26 -18.27 3.71 1.15
C GLY A 26 -19.00 4.46 2.28
N PRO A 27 -18.55 5.66 2.72
CA PRO A 27 -19.13 6.32 3.88
C PRO A 27 -20.58 6.77 3.66
N GLN A 28 -21.03 6.96 2.42
CA GLN A 28 -22.36 7.40 2.04
C GLN A 28 -23.48 6.40 2.37
N TYR A 29 -23.15 5.17 2.75
CA TYR A 29 -24.13 4.20 3.26
C TYR A 29 -24.82 4.69 4.53
N PHE A 30 -24.09 5.43 5.37
CA PHE A 30 -24.62 6.12 6.54
C PHE A 30 -24.57 7.63 6.32
N ASN A 31 -25.57 8.34 6.82
CA ASN A 31 -25.55 9.79 6.83
C ASN A 31 -24.65 10.35 7.96
N ARG A 32 -24.42 11.66 7.95
CA ARG A 32 -23.58 12.36 8.93
C ARG A 32 -23.99 12.07 10.40
N SER A 33 -25.29 12.02 10.70
CA SER A 33 -25.76 11.78 12.07
C SER A 33 -25.47 10.36 12.54
N HIS A 34 -25.59 9.37 11.66
CA HIS A 34 -25.21 7.99 11.98
C HIS A 34 -23.69 7.87 12.24
N TRP A 35 -22.86 8.50 11.41
CA TRP A 35 -21.41 8.51 11.64
C TRP A 35 -21.05 9.19 12.97
N ALA A 36 -21.68 10.32 13.30
CA ALA A 36 -21.49 10.98 14.59
C ALA A 36 -21.86 10.06 15.77
N GLN A 37 -22.96 9.31 15.67
CA GLN A 37 -23.34 8.34 16.70
C GLN A 37 -22.35 7.17 16.81
N ILE A 38 -21.86 6.66 15.68
CA ILE A 38 -20.87 5.57 15.65
C ILE A 38 -19.58 6.01 16.35
N THR A 39 -19.10 7.22 16.09
CA THR A 39 -17.85 7.74 16.64
C THR A 39 -17.95 8.19 18.09
N THR A 40 -19.10 8.74 18.53
CA THR A 40 -19.31 9.17 19.92
C THR A 40 -19.11 8.03 20.93
N GLY A 41 -19.32 6.78 20.53
CA GLY A 41 -19.11 5.61 21.37
C GLY A 41 -17.70 5.05 21.39
N LEU A 42 -16.73 5.71 20.71
CA LEU A 42 -15.34 5.29 20.63
C LEU A 42 -14.48 6.08 21.62
N MET A 43 -13.53 5.41 22.26
CA MET A 43 -12.60 6.04 23.21
C MET A 43 -11.43 6.74 22.50
N SER A 44 -11.08 6.26 21.30
CA SER A 44 -9.87 6.67 20.57
C SER A 44 -10.05 7.90 19.69
N ASP A 45 -11.26 8.44 19.52
CA ASP A 45 -11.58 9.60 18.67
C ASP A 45 -10.88 9.54 17.27
N PRO A 46 -11.19 8.55 16.42
CA PRO A 46 -10.48 8.39 15.16
C PRO A 46 -10.75 9.54 14.17
N GLN A 47 -9.76 9.85 13.34
CA GLN A 47 -9.96 10.68 12.16
C GLN A 47 -10.47 9.83 11.01
N LEU A 48 -11.67 10.13 10.53
CA LEU A 48 -12.33 9.41 9.45
C LEU A 48 -12.09 10.12 8.11
N PHE A 49 -11.66 9.39 7.13
CA PHE A 49 -11.45 9.88 5.76
C PHE A 49 -12.37 9.12 4.81
N GLY A 50 -13.03 9.84 3.90
CA GLY A 50 -13.87 9.29 2.85
C GLY A 50 -13.34 9.60 1.45
N LEU A 51 -13.93 8.97 0.42
CA LEU A 51 -13.62 9.30 -0.97
C LEU A 51 -13.99 10.77 -1.30
N PRO A 52 -13.27 11.43 -2.22
CA PRO A 52 -13.40 12.87 -2.47
C PRO A 52 -14.81 13.35 -2.83
N HIS A 53 -15.63 12.50 -3.42
CA HIS A 53 -16.98 12.85 -3.86
C HIS A 53 -18.07 12.67 -2.80
N VAL A 54 -17.76 12.05 -1.63
CA VAL A 54 -18.77 11.70 -0.58
C VAL A 54 -18.37 12.06 0.85
N TRP A 55 -17.11 12.45 1.09
CA TRP A 55 -16.61 12.67 2.45
C TRP A 55 -17.35 13.77 3.22
N GLN A 56 -17.69 14.90 2.55
CA GLN A 56 -18.35 16.03 3.19
C GLN A 56 -19.78 15.69 3.62
N GLU A 57 -20.54 15.08 2.74
CA GLU A 57 -21.94 14.70 3.01
C GLU A 57 -22.03 13.66 4.12
N SER A 58 -21.07 12.75 4.17
CA SER A 58 -20.96 11.72 5.20
C SER A 58 -20.39 12.25 6.53
N GLY A 59 -19.88 13.50 6.58
CA GLY A 59 -19.33 14.10 7.79
C GLY A 59 -17.98 13.56 8.21
N MET A 60 -17.16 13.09 7.25
CA MET A 60 -15.79 12.66 7.50
C MET A 60 -14.89 13.87 7.84
N ASN A 61 -13.78 13.63 8.54
CA ASN A 61 -12.79 14.65 8.89
C ASN A 61 -11.96 15.11 7.67
N GLY A 62 -11.80 14.23 6.68
CA GLY A 62 -11.02 14.50 5.49
C GLY A 62 -11.34 13.56 4.35
N LYS A 63 -10.53 13.63 3.31
CA LYS A 63 -10.66 12.82 2.09
C LYS A 63 -9.38 12.04 1.81
N PHE A 64 -9.51 10.88 1.14
CA PHE A 64 -8.38 10.14 0.64
C PHE A 64 -8.54 9.87 -0.87
N GLY A 65 -7.41 9.85 -1.59
CA GLY A 65 -7.40 9.57 -3.02
C GLY A 65 -7.58 8.09 -3.34
N TRP A 66 -8.10 7.82 -4.54
CA TRP A 66 -8.18 6.49 -5.16
C TRP A 66 -7.96 6.63 -6.67
N PRO A 67 -7.57 5.58 -7.43
CA PRO A 67 -7.52 5.68 -8.89
C PRO A 67 -8.82 6.25 -9.47
N PRO A 68 -8.78 7.37 -10.21
CA PRO A 68 -9.99 8.12 -10.61
C PRO A 68 -10.68 7.53 -11.84
N VAL A 69 -11.09 6.27 -11.76
CA VAL A 69 -11.80 5.57 -12.84
C VAL A 69 -13.30 5.75 -12.73
N THR A 70 -13.98 5.83 -13.85
CA THR A 70 -15.43 5.97 -13.92
C THR A 70 -15.98 5.63 -15.31
N GLY A 71 -17.17 5.00 -15.34
CA GLY A 71 -17.97 4.81 -16.56
C GLY A 71 -17.32 3.99 -17.66
N GLY A 72 -16.41 3.07 -17.32
CA GLY A 72 -15.71 2.21 -18.27
C GLY A 72 -14.73 2.95 -19.22
N GLN A 73 -14.39 4.20 -18.92
CA GLN A 73 -13.62 5.05 -19.82
C GLN A 73 -12.10 4.85 -19.65
N ILE A 74 -11.36 5.14 -20.74
CA ILE A 74 -9.91 5.31 -20.67
C ILE A 74 -9.62 6.68 -20.05
N ILE A 75 -8.88 6.69 -18.95
CA ILE A 75 -8.51 7.89 -18.19
C ILE A 75 -7.08 8.31 -18.55
N PRO A 76 -6.89 9.31 -19.40
CA PRO A 76 -5.56 9.76 -19.81
C PRO A 76 -4.84 10.52 -18.68
N PRO A 77 -3.50 10.66 -18.79
CA PRO A 77 -2.70 11.38 -17.80
C PRO A 77 -3.18 12.80 -17.46
N SER A 78 -3.75 13.53 -18.41
CA SER A 78 -4.29 14.87 -18.17
C SER A 78 -5.47 14.88 -17.18
N ILE A 79 -6.26 13.81 -17.15
CA ILE A 79 -7.42 13.70 -16.25
C ILE A 79 -6.97 13.32 -14.84
N TRP A 80 -6.17 12.25 -14.69
CA TRP A 80 -5.77 11.84 -13.34
C TRP A 80 -4.75 12.81 -12.70
N ARG A 81 -3.90 13.51 -13.46
CA ARG A 81 -3.08 14.60 -12.93
C ARG A 81 -3.96 15.72 -12.37
N LYS A 82 -4.96 16.17 -13.15
CA LYS A 82 -5.94 17.16 -12.67
C LYS A 82 -6.68 16.70 -11.41
N TYR A 83 -7.01 15.42 -11.34
CA TYR A 83 -7.64 14.84 -10.15
C TYR A 83 -6.70 14.95 -8.93
N LEU A 84 -5.44 14.55 -9.06
CA LEU A 84 -4.45 14.66 -7.97
C LEU A 84 -4.23 16.12 -7.56
N ASP A 85 -4.14 17.04 -8.52
CA ASP A 85 -4.05 18.48 -8.23
C ASP A 85 -5.27 18.98 -7.46
N ASN A 86 -6.48 18.56 -7.82
CA ASN A 86 -7.70 18.95 -7.12
C ASN A 86 -7.84 18.32 -5.74
N LEU A 87 -7.26 17.15 -5.55
CA LEU A 87 -7.26 16.49 -4.23
C LEU A 87 -6.57 17.37 -3.17
N GLN A 88 -5.50 18.07 -3.54
CA GLN A 88 -4.71 18.92 -2.63
C GLN A 88 -5.19 20.39 -2.53
N LYS A 89 -6.00 20.87 -3.47
CA LYS A 89 -6.43 22.28 -3.56
C LYS A 89 -7.51 22.73 -2.55
N SER A 90 -7.96 21.85 -1.68
CA SER A 90 -8.99 22.21 -0.69
C SER A 90 -8.33 22.91 0.49
N ASP A 91 -8.56 24.21 0.64
CA ASP A 91 -8.08 24.99 1.78
C ASP A 91 -8.53 24.38 3.12
N SER A 92 -7.57 24.15 4.00
CA SER A 92 -7.76 23.63 5.36
C SER A 92 -8.38 22.23 5.53
N THR A 93 -8.58 21.46 4.48
CA THR A 93 -9.12 20.10 4.59
C THR A 93 -8.00 19.06 4.69
N LEU A 94 -8.08 18.17 5.66
CA LEU A 94 -7.20 17.01 5.73
C LEU A 94 -7.38 16.13 4.49
N PHE A 95 -6.29 15.72 3.89
CA PHE A 95 -6.33 14.79 2.78
C PHE A 95 -5.15 13.80 2.82
N ILE A 96 -5.40 12.62 2.28
CA ILE A 96 -4.39 11.58 2.04
C ILE A 96 -4.23 11.46 0.54
N SER A 97 -3.02 11.71 0.05
CA SER A 97 -2.70 11.59 -1.37
C SER A 97 -2.63 10.13 -1.79
N VAL A 98 -2.66 9.87 -3.10
CA VAL A 98 -2.62 8.51 -3.64
C VAL A 98 -1.65 8.37 -4.79
N ALA A 99 -0.84 7.31 -4.75
CA ALA A 99 -0.07 6.81 -5.88
C ALA A 99 -0.64 5.47 -6.35
N PHE A 100 -0.66 5.26 -7.66
CA PHE A 100 -1.16 4.02 -8.27
C PHE A 100 -0.39 3.70 -9.56
N PRO A 101 -0.18 2.39 -9.88
CA PRO A 101 0.60 1.99 -11.05
C PRO A 101 -0.20 2.02 -12.35
N ALA A 102 -1.48 1.73 -12.25
CA ALA A 102 -2.42 1.54 -13.35
C ALA A 102 -3.84 1.37 -12.80
N PHE A 103 -4.78 1.12 -13.67
CA PHE A 103 -6.07 0.50 -13.34
C PHE A 103 -6.58 -0.27 -14.55
N HIS A 104 -6.84 -1.55 -14.38
CA HIS A 104 -7.43 -2.40 -15.41
C HIS A 104 -8.21 -3.53 -14.75
N ASP A 105 -9.49 -3.31 -14.49
CA ASP A 105 -10.31 -4.30 -13.80
C ASP A 105 -10.76 -5.46 -14.69
N ILE A 106 -11.03 -6.58 -14.05
CA ILE A 106 -11.55 -7.80 -14.71
C ILE A 106 -13.06 -7.98 -14.50
N TYR A 107 -13.77 -7.02 -13.91
CA TYR A 107 -15.13 -7.18 -13.46
C TYR A 107 -16.10 -7.54 -14.59
N GLN A 108 -15.99 -6.89 -15.75
CA GLN A 108 -16.80 -7.20 -16.91
C GLN A 108 -16.51 -8.59 -17.47
N THR A 109 -15.22 -8.96 -17.58
CA THR A 109 -14.80 -10.29 -18.05
C THR A 109 -15.22 -11.39 -17.08
N ALA A 110 -15.22 -11.11 -15.78
CA ALA A 110 -15.66 -12.01 -14.74
C ALA A 110 -17.19 -12.07 -14.58
N GLY A 111 -17.95 -11.28 -15.33
CA GLY A 111 -19.41 -11.25 -15.28
C GLY A 111 -19.98 -10.66 -13.98
N VAL A 112 -19.22 -9.83 -13.26
CA VAL A 112 -19.64 -9.23 -11.99
C VAL A 112 -20.44 -7.94 -12.24
N HIS A 113 -19.88 -7.01 -12.99
CA HIS A 113 -20.50 -5.75 -13.46
C HIS A 113 -19.64 -5.14 -14.58
N ASP A 114 -20.09 -4.03 -15.18
CA ASP A 114 -19.31 -3.31 -16.15
C ASP A 114 -18.01 -2.77 -15.56
N SER A 115 -16.95 -2.68 -16.39
CA SER A 115 -15.67 -2.12 -15.96
C SER A 115 -15.82 -0.69 -15.42
N TYR A 116 -15.09 -0.36 -14.38
CA TYR A 116 -14.99 1.02 -13.87
C TYR A 116 -14.19 1.92 -14.80
N GLY A 117 -13.22 1.38 -15.56
CA GLY A 117 -12.41 2.13 -16.50
C GLY A 117 -10.98 1.61 -16.63
N PHE A 118 -10.15 2.39 -17.30
CA PHE A 118 -8.79 2.00 -17.62
C PHE A 118 -7.81 3.15 -17.41
N ILE A 119 -6.71 2.90 -16.71
CA ILE A 119 -5.53 3.77 -16.62
C ILE A 119 -4.31 2.95 -17.08
N ASP A 120 -3.68 3.40 -18.16
CA ASP A 120 -2.50 2.74 -18.72
C ASP A 120 -1.31 2.83 -17.75
N ASN A 121 -0.63 1.70 -17.56
CA ASN A 121 0.62 1.59 -16.80
C ASN A 121 1.76 2.42 -17.42
N ARG A 122 1.79 2.55 -18.74
CA ARG A 122 2.83 3.26 -19.53
C ARG A 122 4.26 2.78 -19.20
N GLY A 123 4.44 1.46 -19.05
CA GLY A 123 5.73 0.90 -18.71
C GLY A 123 6.24 1.30 -17.31
N GLY A 124 5.32 1.53 -16.36
CA GLY A 124 5.60 1.96 -15.00
C GLY A 124 5.65 3.48 -14.81
N GLN A 125 5.60 4.27 -15.90
CA GLN A 125 5.66 5.73 -15.82
C GLN A 125 4.47 6.33 -15.06
N THR A 126 3.30 5.69 -15.11
CA THR A 126 2.13 6.12 -14.33
C THR A 126 2.41 6.08 -12.83
N PHE A 127 3.06 5.03 -12.33
CA PHE A 127 3.42 4.97 -10.91
C PHE A 127 4.45 6.03 -10.51
N ILE A 128 5.49 6.23 -11.33
CA ILE A 128 6.51 7.26 -11.09
C ILE A 128 5.85 8.63 -10.94
N GLU A 129 4.99 9.00 -11.89
CA GLU A 129 4.34 10.31 -11.89
C GLU A 129 3.33 10.48 -10.76
N THR A 130 2.50 9.48 -10.48
CA THR A 130 1.51 9.57 -9.39
C THR A 130 2.18 9.59 -8.02
N PHE A 131 3.28 8.85 -7.86
CA PHE A 131 4.06 8.88 -6.62
C PHE A 131 4.78 10.22 -6.44
N ASP A 132 5.39 10.75 -7.50
CA ASP A 132 6.08 12.05 -7.45
C ASP A 132 5.12 13.21 -7.14
N LEU A 133 3.96 13.27 -7.79
CA LEU A 133 2.92 14.26 -7.50
C LEU A 133 2.42 14.14 -6.06
N SER A 134 2.22 12.93 -5.57
CA SER A 134 1.81 12.70 -4.19
C SER A 134 2.89 13.10 -3.20
N TRP A 135 4.16 12.83 -3.50
CA TRP A 135 5.30 13.21 -2.68
C TRP A 135 5.51 14.72 -2.58
N GLN A 136 5.26 15.44 -3.67
CA GLN A 136 5.35 16.90 -3.75
C GLN A 136 4.11 17.60 -3.15
N SER A 137 3.06 16.86 -2.87
CA SER A 137 1.84 17.42 -2.27
C SER A 137 2.05 17.80 -0.80
N ASN A 138 1.10 18.56 -0.24
CA ASN A 138 1.08 18.91 1.18
C ASN A 138 0.49 17.78 2.06
N SER A 139 0.29 16.59 1.52
CA SER A 139 -0.23 15.45 2.28
C SER A 139 0.83 14.87 3.20
N THR A 140 0.48 14.65 4.46
CA THR A 140 1.35 13.98 5.43
C THR A 140 1.44 12.47 5.18
N ILE A 141 0.43 11.90 4.54
CA ILE A 141 0.29 10.47 4.27
C ILE A 141 0.10 10.26 2.78
N ILE A 142 0.85 9.35 2.20
CA ILE A 142 0.66 8.87 0.83
C ILE A 142 0.13 7.45 0.90
N GLN A 143 -1.07 7.23 0.38
CA GLN A 143 -1.61 5.90 0.16
C GLN A 143 -1.09 5.35 -1.16
N VAL A 144 -0.70 4.09 -1.19
CA VAL A 144 -0.42 3.37 -2.43
C VAL A 144 -1.57 2.41 -2.70
N ALA A 145 -2.26 2.59 -3.80
CA ALA A 145 -3.36 1.75 -4.23
C ALA A 145 -2.89 0.92 -5.45
N THR A 146 -2.60 -0.42 -5.23
CA THR A 146 -2.77 -1.22 -4.03
C THR A 146 -1.54 -2.13 -3.81
N TRP A 147 -1.49 -2.92 -2.72
CA TRP A 147 -0.43 -3.92 -2.56
C TRP A 147 -0.60 -5.07 -3.55
N ASN A 148 -1.76 -5.74 -3.56
CA ASN A 148 -1.99 -6.97 -4.30
C ASN A 148 -3.40 -7.10 -4.91
N ASP A 149 -4.03 -6.01 -5.31
CA ASP A 149 -5.29 -6.07 -6.04
C ASP A 149 -5.04 -6.35 -7.52
N TYR A 150 -4.99 -7.65 -7.84
CA TYR A 150 -4.86 -8.13 -9.22
C TYR A 150 -6.17 -7.99 -10.00
N GLY A 151 -7.31 -7.98 -9.29
CA GLY A 151 -8.62 -7.81 -9.89
C GLY A 151 -8.81 -6.44 -10.52
N GLU A 152 -8.16 -5.41 -9.98
CA GLU A 152 -8.14 -4.05 -10.51
C GLU A 152 -6.86 -3.70 -11.27
N GLY A 153 -5.88 -4.61 -11.35
CA GLY A 153 -4.60 -4.37 -12.02
C GLY A 153 -3.76 -3.26 -11.37
N THR A 154 -3.96 -3.03 -10.09
CA THR A 154 -3.29 -1.97 -9.30
C THR A 154 -2.15 -2.50 -8.44
N ALA A 155 -1.82 -3.79 -8.53
CA ALA A 155 -0.84 -4.44 -7.67
C ALA A 155 0.57 -3.86 -7.84
N ILE A 156 1.25 -3.62 -6.70
CA ILE A 156 2.65 -3.17 -6.64
C ILE A 156 3.57 -4.19 -5.97
N GLU A 157 3.03 -5.24 -5.35
CA GLU A 157 3.89 -6.29 -4.81
C GLU A 157 4.77 -6.91 -5.90
N PRO A 158 5.92 -7.48 -5.55
CA PRO A 158 6.80 -8.08 -6.53
C PRO A 158 6.13 -9.23 -7.29
N THR A 159 6.14 -9.16 -8.62
CA THR A 159 5.60 -10.17 -9.53
C THR A 159 6.67 -10.63 -10.52
N THR A 160 6.38 -11.69 -11.28
CA THR A 160 7.25 -12.14 -12.40
C THR A 160 7.38 -11.06 -13.48
N ASP A 161 6.36 -10.24 -13.69
CA ASP A 161 6.32 -9.21 -14.73
C ASP A 161 7.00 -7.92 -14.33
N SER A 162 6.72 -7.43 -13.11
CA SER A 162 7.22 -6.13 -12.62
C SER A 162 8.50 -6.27 -11.78
N GLY A 163 8.85 -7.47 -11.32
CA GLY A 163 9.92 -7.64 -10.34
C GLY A 163 9.69 -6.73 -9.13
N TYR A 164 10.72 -6.05 -8.69
CA TYR A 164 10.68 -5.11 -7.55
C TYR A 164 10.55 -3.64 -7.96
N PHE A 165 10.22 -3.36 -9.21
CA PHE A 165 10.23 -2.02 -9.80
C PHE A 165 9.51 -0.97 -8.95
N TYR A 166 8.27 -1.25 -8.52
CA TYR A 166 7.49 -0.31 -7.72
C TYR A 166 8.08 -0.07 -6.33
N LEU A 167 8.55 -1.12 -5.68
CA LEU A 167 9.18 -1.01 -4.36
C LEU A 167 10.51 -0.25 -4.42
N GLU A 168 11.29 -0.42 -5.48
CA GLU A 168 12.54 0.32 -5.70
C GLU A 168 12.27 1.81 -5.93
N ILE A 169 11.14 2.18 -6.57
CA ILE A 169 10.73 3.57 -6.68
C ILE A 169 10.42 4.13 -5.29
N ILE A 170 9.56 3.47 -4.51
CA ILE A 170 9.20 3.90 -3.15
C ILE A 170 10.46 4.06 -2.30
N GLN A 171 11.39 3.10 -2.35
CA GLN A 171 12.64 3.12 -1.60
C GLN A 171 13.47 4.37 -1.92
N ARG A 172 13.60 4.79 -3.19
CA ARG A 172 14.34 5.99 -3.59
C ARG A 172 13.80 7.28 -2.95
N TYR A 173 12.48 7.37 -2.74
CA TYR A 173 11.87 8.53 -2.09
C TYR A 173 11.95 8.47 -0.57
N THR A 174 11.79 7.29 0.02
CA THR A 174 11.68 7.13 1.47
C THR A 174 13.02 6.94 2.16
N ASP A 175 14.00 6.30 1.53
CA ASP A 175 15.35 6.10 2.09
C ASP A 175 16.29 7.27 1.79
N LYS A 176 15.99 8.44 2.35
CA LYS A 176 16.81 9.66 2.19
C LYS A 176 18.25 9.52 2.69
N LYS A 177 18.53 8.55 3.55
CA LYS A 177 19.87 8.32 4.12
C LYS A 177 20.64 7.24 3.36
N SER A 178 20.05 6.64 2.34
CA SER A 178 20.63 5.52 1.57
C SER A 178 21.18 4.40 2.47
N ILE A 179 20.43 4.09 3.52
CA ILE A 179 20.78 3.04 4.47
C ILE A 179 20.52 1.66 3.86
N PHE A 180 19.47 1.58 3.04
CA PHE A 180 19.03 0.36 2.37
C PHE A 180 19.39 0.39 0.89
N ASN A 181 19.50 -0.79 0.30
CA ASN A 181 19.72 -0.94 -1.13
C ASN A 181 18.64 -1.86 -1.75
N SER A 182 18.58 -1.92 -3.07
CA SER A 182 17.56 -2.73 -3.77
C SER A 182 17.64 -4.23 -3.45
N GLY A 183 18.82 -4.74 -3.06
CA GLY A 183 19.00 -6.11 -2.62
C GLY A 183 18.24 -6.41 -1.32
N ASP A 184 18.13 -5.43 -0.42
CA ASP A 184 17.45 -5.61 0.86
C ASP A 184 15.96 -5.89 0.69
N LEU A 185 15.33 -5.36 -0.37
CA LEU A 185 13.93 -5.63 -0.70
C LEU A 185 13.67 -7.11 -1.04
N ARG A 186 14.71 -7.87 -1.38
CA ARG A 186 14.63 -9.28 -1.77
C ARG A 186 14.79 -10.24 -0.57
N LEU A 187 15.31 -9.75 0.55
CA LEU A 187 15.59 -10.58 1.72
C LEU A 187 14.33 -11.26 2.29
N PRO A 188 13.16 -10.59 2.38
CA PRO A 188 11.94 -11.24 2.88
C PRO A 188 11.52 -12.45 2.04
N ILE A 189 11.58 -12.36 0.71
CA ILE A 189 11.22 -13.49 -0.16
C ILE A 189 12.25 -14.62 -0.07
N SER A 190 13.55 -14.29 0.00
CA SER A 190 14.60 -15.28 0.20
C SER A 190 14.41 -16.03 1.53
N LEU A 191 14.11 -15.30 2.60
CA LEU A 191 13.82 -15.89 3.91
C LEU A 191 12.58 -16.80 3.87
N TYR A 192 11.52 -16.36 3.17
CA TYR A 192 10.32 -17.17 2.96
C TYR A 192 10.62 -18.47 2.22
N GLN A 193 11.40 -18.41 1.13
CA GLN A 193 11.81 -19.59 0.36
C GLN A 193 12.62 -20.58 1.21
N LEU A 194 13.57 -20.08 2.01
CA LEU A 194 14.33 -20.89 2.95
C LEU A 194 13.44 -21.57 3.99
N ARG A 195 12.40 -20.89 4.47
CA ARG A 195 11.45 -21.46 5.42
C ARG A 195 10.52 -22.50 4.78
N LYS A 196 10.24 -22.39 3.49
CA LYS A 196 9.43 -23.39 2.76
C LYS A 196 10.19 -24.68 2.48
N GLU A 197 11.52 -24.63 2.35
CA GLU A 197 12.31 -25.82 2.16
C GLU A 197 12.48 -26.58 3.50
N SER A 198 11.84 -27.74 3.60
CA SER A 198 11.70 -28.47 4.85
C SER A 198 13.02 -28.90 5.50
N THR A 199 14.00 -29.29 4.68
CA THR A 199 15.34 -29.69 5.13
C THR A 199 16.11 -28.50 5.70
N ILE A 200 16.02 -27.34 5.08
CA ILE A 200 16.66 -26.11 5.54
C ILE A 200 15.93 -25.59 6.78
N SER A 201 14.61 -25.52 6.71
CA SER A 201 13.78 -25.01 7.81
C SER A 201 13.98 -25.81 9.11
N SER A 202 14.00 -27.13 9.05
CA SER A 202 14.22 -27.96 10.24
C SER A 202 15.63 -27.85 10.82
N LYS A 203 16.64 -27.75 9.95
CA LYS A 203 18.04 -27.71 10.36
C LYS A 203 18.50 -26.34 10.85
N TYR A 204 17.96 -25.27 10.29
CA TYR A 204 18.41 -23.88 10.50
C TYR A 204 17.33 -22.96 11.09
N SER A 205 16.29 -23.50 11.74
CA SER A 205 15.16 -22.72 12.28
C SER A 205 15.63 -21.53 13.12
N THR A 206 16.56 -21.73 14.04
CA THR A 206 17.08 -20.66 14.92
C THR A 206 17.75 -19.54 14.10
N VAL A 207 18.51 -19.88 13.06
CA VAL A 207 19.17 -18.90 12.19
C VAL A 207 18.11 -18.09 11.42
N LEU A 208 17.09 -18.77 10.90
CA LEU A 208 15.97 -18.11 10.19
C LEU A 208 15.16 -17.20 11.11
N ASP A 209 14.95 -17.57 12.38
CA ASP A 209 14.26 -16.75 13.37
C ASP A 209 15.08 -15.50 13.73
N GLN A 210 16.38 -15.65 13.93
CA GLN A 210 17.27 -14.51 14.14
C GLN A 210 17.31 -13.58 12.93
N ALA A 211 17.40 -14.11 11.71
CA ALA A 211 17.35 -13.30 10.50
C ALA A 211 16.02 -12.55 10.36
N THR A 212 14.90 -13.18 10.76
CA THR A 212 13.59 -12.52 10.79
C THR A 212 13.61 -11.31 11.74
N THR A 213 14.10 -11.50 12.96
CA THR A 213 14.21 -10.42 13.95
C THR A 213 15.08 -9.27 13.42
N LEU A 214 16.22 -9.58 12.81
CA LEU A 214 17.10 -8.58 12.23
C LEU A 214 16.45 -7.79 11.10
N LEU A 215 15.61 -8.43 10.26
CA LEU A 215 14.86 -7.73 9.21
C LEU A 215 13.82 -6.78 9.81
N PHE A 216 13.09 -7.20 10.84
CA PHE A 216 12.14 -6.32 11.54
C PHE A 216 12.83 -5.13 12.21
N ASP A 217 14.05 -5.31 12.69
CA ASP A 217 14.87 -4.24 13.29
C ASP A 217 15.59 -3.38 12.24
N GLY A 218 15.36 -3.59 10.94
CA GLY A 218 16.01 -2.85 9.85
C GLY A 218 17.50 -3.18 9.68
N GLN A 219 17.99 -4.25 10.28
CA GLN A 219 19.39 -4.69 10.22
C GLN A 219 19.63 -5.61 9.01
N CYS A 220 19.22 -5.15 7.80
CA CYS A 220 19.23 -5.93 6.56
C CYS A 220 20.59 -6.54 6.23
N LYS A 221 21.68 -5.79 6.45
CA LYS A 221 23.04 -6.30 6.20
C LYS A 221 23.37 -7.53 7.04
N LEU A 222 23.02 -7.54 8.33
CA LEU A 222 23.26 -8.68 9.20
C LEU A 222 22.36 -9.86 8.83
N ALA A 223 21.08 -9.61 8.58
CA ALA A 223 20.16 -10.62 8.09
C ALA A 223 20.67 -11.27 6.80
N SER A 224 21.11 -10.47 5.83
CA SER A 224 21.70 -10.95 4.58
C SER A 224 22.91 -11.85 4.81
N GLN A 225 23.82 -11.46 5.69
CA GLN A 225 25.00 -12.27 6.02
C GLN A 225 24.63 -13.65 6.59
N MET A 226 23.54 -13.72 7.35
CA MET A 226 23.06 -14.97 7.93
C MET A 226 22.41 -15.90 6.90
N ILE A 227 21.59 -15.36 5.98
CA ILE A 227 20.81 -16.20 5.06
C ILE A 227 21.50 -16.46 3.73
N THR A 228 22.46 -15.64 3.26
CA THR A 228 23.16 -15.85 1.99
C THR A 228 23.81 -17.22 1.86
N PRO A 229 24.50 -17.76 2.89
CA PRO A 229 25.04 -19.12 2.80
C PRO A 229 23.96 -20.20 2.66
N LEU A 230 22.74 -19.94 3.17
CA LEU A 230 21.62 -20.89 3.08
C LEU A 230 20.93 -20.82 1.72
N ILE A 231 20.89 -19.64 1.08
CA ILE A 231 20.33 -19.47 -0.28
C ILE A 231 21.10 -20.36 -1.27
N ALA A 232 22.41 -20.45 -1.13
CA ALA A 232 23.25 -21.33 -1.95
C ALA A 232 22.90 -22.84 -1.80
N LEU A 233 22.15 -23.21 -0.76
CA LEU A 233 21.64 -24.58 -0.59
C LEU A 233 20.33 -24.80 -1.34
N LEU A 234 19.51 -23.76 -1.53
CA LEU A 234 18.29 -23.82 -2.36
C LEU A 234 18.63 -24.18 -3.81
N ASP A 235 19.64 -23.49 -4.37
CA ASP A 235 20.07 -23.69 -5.76
C ASP A 235 20.58 -25.13 -6.02
N LYS A 236 21.03 -25.83 -4.97
CA LYS A 236 21.47 -27.23 -5.04
C LYS A 236 20.35 -28.24 -4.83
N ALA A 237 19.24 -27.82 -4.20
CA ALA A 237 18.11 -28.69 -3.89
C ALA A 237 17.08 -28.77 -5.01
N THR A 238 17.08 -27.78 -5.92
CA THR A 238 16.23 -27.77 -7.11
C THR A 238 16.99 -28.48 -8.25
N PRO A 239 16.53 -29.66 -8.72
CA PRO A 239 17.16 -30.28 -9.91
C PRO A 239 16.98 -29.33 -11.10
N PRO A 240 17.94 -29.28 -12.04
CA PRO A 240 17.76 -28.55 -13.30
C PRO A 240 16.60 -29.19 -14.07
N ASP A 241 15.66 -28.33 -14.54
CA ASP A 241 14.57 -28.72 -15.44
C ASP A 241 15.09 -29.32 -16.77
#